data_45502d21a7504d0a379560f510b1e794
#
_entry.id   45502d21a7504d0a379560f510b1e794
#
_cell.length_a   1.000
_cell.length_b   1.000
_cell.length_c   1.000
_cell.angle_alpha   90.00
_cell.angle_beta   90.00
_cell.angle_gamma   90.00
#
_symmetry.space_group_name_H-M   'P 1'
#
loop_
_entity.id
_entity.type
_entity.pdbx_description
1 polymer ?
#
loop_
_entity_poly.entity_id
_entity_poly.type
_entity_poly.pdbx_seq_one_letter_code
_entity_poly.pdbx_strand_id
1 'polypeptide(L)'
;AGMEHGTARWGEEDEKDRHADTDNPLNNIPLAQGVELCLDPDAIGTRRKGFVEINRNVMCFGPPGTGKTFYLFVPALLRFWRPTDPSSITSDTKGTTVKRMLPYLMRHDRVVKVLNTKDPSNSHGYNPLKYTRNDLEVLIAVDTIMGNTTGRKPDEGVDGDFWEKSEKSVFVSIIGGLRELKEIAPGLDVEVNIPTMADILLTAEASSDDEDPNTPTTIDRFFALIEHL
;
A
#
# COMPACT_ATOMS: atom_id res chain seq x y z
N ALA A 1 -24.94 -23.54 -34.88
CA ALA A 1 -24.82 -22.08 -34.76
C ALA A 1 -24.74 -21.70 -33.28
N GLY A 2 -23.68 -21.04 -32.85
CA GLY A 2 -23.60 -20.52 -31.49
C GLY A 2 -22.32 -20.85 -30.70
N MET A 3 -21.29 -21.45 -31.30
CA MET A 3 -20.03 -21.75 -30.61
C MET A 3 -18.87 -20.80 -31.01
N GLU A 4 -19.14 -19.79 -31.82
CA GLU A 4 -18.09 -18.92 -32.39
C GLU A 4 -17.43 -18.00 -31.34
N HIS A 5 -18.06 -17.81 -30.18
CA HIS A 5 -17.56 -16.97 -29.10
C HIS A 5 -17.39 -17.73 -27.76
N GLY A 6 -17.34 -19.06 -27.79
CA GLY A 6 -17.27 -19.91 -26.62
C GLY A 6 -18.65 -20.24 -26.05
N THR A 7 -18.69 -21.26 -25.19
CA THR A 7 -19.90 -21.69 -24.48
C THR A 7 -19.65 -21.56 -22.98
N ALA A 8 -20.52 -20.84 -22.28
CA ALA A 8 -20.57 -20.83 -20.82
C ALA A 8 -21.70 -21.74 -20.34
N ARG A 9 -21.41 -22.57 -19.33
CA ARG A 9 -22.40 -23.41 -18.63
C ARG A 9 -22.16 -23.37 -17.12
N TRP A 10 -23.13 -23.80 -16.36
CA TRP A 10 -22.90 -24.02 -14.92
C TRP A 10 -21.92 -25.18 -14.72
N GLY A 11 -20.98 -25.00 -13.79
CA GLY A 11 -20.03 -26.05 -13.43
C GLY A 11 -20.72 -27.21 -12.71
N GLU A 12 -20.22 -28.44 -12.93
CA GLU A 12 -20.62 -29.65 -12.24
C GLU A 12 -19.88 -29.80 -10.91
N GLU A 13 -20.31 -30.69 -10.02
CA GLU A 13 -19.70 -30.84 -8.68
C GLU A 13 -18.23 -31.23 -8.75
N ASP A 14 -17.86 -32.13 -9.67
CA ASP A 14 -16.47 -32.55 -9.86
C ASP A 14 -15.55 -31.42 -10.39
N GLU A 15 -16.11 -30.46 -11.09
CA GLU A 15 -15.39 -29.29 -11.57
C GLU A 15 -15.06 -28.29 -10.45
N LYS A 16 -15.96 -28.13 -9.48
CA LYS A 16 -15.72 -27.30 -8.28
C LYS A 16 -14.53 -27.80 -7.49
N ASP A 17 -14.44 -29.10 -7.30
CA ASP A 17 -13.35 -29.74 -6.56
C ASP A 17 -11.99 -29.63 -7.23
N ARG A 18 -11.94 -29.39 -8.54
CA ARG A 18 -10.68 -29.19 -9.27
C ARG A 18 -9.94 -27.92 -8.89
N HIS A 19 -10.63 -26.96 -8.33
CA HIS A 19 -10.10 -25.64 -7.98
C HIS A 19 -9.93 -25.43 -6.47
N ALA A 20 -10.31 -26.41 -5.68
CA ALA A 20 -10.22 -26.38 -4.23
C ALA A 20 -9.16 -27.35 -3.70
N ASP A 21 -8.58 -27.04 -2.56
CA ASP A 21 -7.82 -27.99 -1.77
C ASP A 21 -8.80 -28.82 -0.95
N THR A 22 -9.07 -30.05 -1.39
CA THR A 22 -10.02 -30.94 -0.70
C THR A 22 -9.39 -31.66 0.48
N ASP A 23 -8.06 -31.73 0.55
CA ASP A 23 -7.33 -32.38 1.62
C ASP A 23 -7.19 -31.43 2.82
N ASN A 24 -7.05 -30.14 2.54
CA ASN A 24 -7.03 -29.10 3.53
C ASN A 24 -8.02 -27.97 3.21
N PRO A 25 -9.32 -28.12 3.55
CA PRO A 25 -10.34 -27.10 3.26
C PRO A 25 -10.03 -25.72 3.85
N LEU A 26 -9.17 -25.70 4.84
CA LEU A 26 -8.70 -24.45 5.39
C LEU A 26 -7.79 -23.66 4.42
N ASN A 27 -7.19 -24.24 3.44
CA ASN A 27 -6.41 -23.58 2.38
C ASN A 27 -7.30 -23.00 1.25
N ASN A 28 -8.60 -22.87 1.48
CA ASN A 28 -9.53 -22.35 0.49
C ASN A 28 -10.18 -21.03 0.93
N ILE A 29 -10.48 -20.21 -0.05
CA ILE A 29 -11.36 -19.04 0.12
C ILE A 29 -12.78 -19.48 -0.25
N PRO A 30 -13.77 -19.38 0.66
CA PRO A 30 -15.17 -19.65 0.32
C PRO A 30 -15.70 -18.54 -0.59
N LEU A 31 -16.20 -18.91 -1.77
CA LEU A 31 -16.81 -17.99 -2.73
C LEU A 31 -18.33 -18.00 -2.64
N ALA A 32 -18.92 -19.17 -2.44
CA ALA A 32 -20.35 -19.40 -2.25
C ALA A 32 -20.56 -20.68 -1.46
N GLN A 33 -21.81 -21.03 -1.16
CA GLN A 33 -22.13 -22.30 -0.51
C GLN A 33 -21.65 -23.47 -1.41
N GLY A 34 -20.75 -24.29 -0.90
CA GLY A 34 -20.17 -25.42 -1.61
C GLY A 34 -19.23 -25.07 -2.78
N VAL A 35 -18.81 -23.81 -2.89
CA VAL A 35 -17.82 -23.37 -3.89
C VAL A 35 -16.65 -22.70 -3.21
N GLU A 36 -15.49 -23.29 -3.30
CA GLU A 36 -14.26 -22.81 -2.69
C GLU A 36 -13.16 -22.70 -3.74
N LEU A 37 -12.20 -21.80 -3.50
CA LEU A 37 -11.04 -21.60 -4.35
C LEU A 37 -9.77 -21.74 -3.53
N CYS A 38 -8.84 -22.59 -3.98
CA CYS A 38 -7.56 -22.77 -3.32
C CYS A 38 -6.78 -21.47 -3.22
N LEU A 39 -6.36 -21.14 -1.98
CA LEU A 39 -5.63 -19.91 -1.69
C LEU A 39 -4.15 -20.05 -2.05
N ASP A 40 -3.54 -21.15 -1.66
CA ASP A 40 -2.12 -21.45 -1.88
C ASP A 40 -1.97 -22.84 -2.53
N PRO A 41 -1.78 -22.90 -3.86
CA PRO A 41 -1.56 -24.16 -4.56
C PRO A 41 -0.24 -24.83 -4.19
N ASP A 42 0.77 -24.05 -3.79
CA ASP A 42 2.09 -24.59 -3.46
C ASP A 42 2.06 -25.34 -2.12
N ALA A 43 1.09 -25.03 -1.25
CA ALA A 43 0.84 -25.78 -0.02
C ALA A 43 0.20 -27.15 -0.25
N ILE A 44 -0.29 -27.43 -1.47
CA ILE A 44 -0.77 -28.76 -1.87
C ILE A 44 0.45 -29.63 -2.15
N GLY A 45 0.88 -30.42 -1.17
CA GLY A 45 2.18 -31.12 -1.11
C GLY A 45 2.49 -32.08 -2.26
N THR A 46 1.51 -32.69 -2.89
CA THR A 46 1.62 -33.38 -4.18
C THR A 46 0.48 -32.85 -5.03
N ARG A 47 0.80 -32.23 -6.18
CA ARG A 47 -0.24 -31.72 -7.07
C ARG A 47 -1.28 -32.79 -7.27
N ARG A 48 -2.42 -32.63 -6.63
CA ARG A 48 -3.53 -33.55 -6.69
C ARG A 48 -3.86 -33.80 -8.15
N LYS A 49 -3.98 -35.06 -8.53
CA LYS A 49 -4.36 -35.44 -9.90
C LYS A 49 -5.71 -34.80 -10.25
N GLY A 50 -5.71 -33.93 -11.25
CA GLY A 50 -6.90 -33.20 -11.68
C GLY A 50 -7.08 -31.80 -11.05
N PHE A 51 -6.20 -31.34 -10.14
CA PHE A 51 -6.20 -29.96 -9.70
C PHE A 51 -5.86 -29.03 -10.88
N VAL A 52 -6.63 -27.97 -11.02
CA VAL A 52 -6.43 -26.95 -12.06
C VAL A 52 -6.28 -25.60 -11.38
N GLU A 53 -5.10 -25.05 -11.47
CA GLU A 53 -4.84 -23.70 -10.98
C GLU A 53 -5.53 -22.68 -11.89
N ILE A 54 -6.29 -21.77 -11.30
CA ILE A 54 -6.95 -20.64 -11.97
C ILE A 54 -6.57 -19.33 -11.32
N ASN A 55 -6.85 -18.22 -12.02
CA ASN A 55 -6.71 -16.90 -11.49
C ASN A 55 -7.63 -16.72 -10.25
N ARG A 56 -7.07 -16.16 -9.17
CA ARG A 56 -7.77 -15.96 -7.89
C ARG A 56 -8.46 -14.60 -7.79
N ASN A 57 -8.52 -13.82 -8.87
CA ASN A 57 -9.28 -12.58 -8.89
C ASN A 57 -10.76 -12.89 -8.82
N VAL A 58 -11.43 -12.37 -7.79
CA VAL A 58 -12.86 -12.56 -7.57
C VAL A 58 -13.59 -11.23 -7.69
N MET A 59 -14.60 -11.18 -8.53
CA MET A 59 -15.46 -10.02 -8.69
C MET A 59 -16.89 -10.38 -8.25
N CYS A 60 -17.42 -9.63 -7.27
CA CYS A 60 -18.74 -9.87 -6.71
C CYS A 60 -19.68 -8.71 -7.00
N PHE A 61 -20.74 -8.97 -7.75
CA PHE A 61 -21.77 -8.01 -8.09
C PHE A 61 -23.06 -8.24 -7.29
N GLY A 62 -23.71 -7.16 -6.93
CA GLY A 62 -25.03 -7.22 -6.27
C GLY A 62 -25.45 -5.85 -5.73
N PRO A 63 -26.75 -5.59 -5.58
CA PRO A 63 -27.27 -4.37 -4.98
C PRO A 63 -26.80 -4.17 -3.53
N PRO A 64 -26.94 -2.97 -2.96
CA PRO A 64 -26.77 -2.75 -1.53
C PRO A 64 -27.68 -3.69 -0.71
N GLY A 65 -27.17 -4.18 0.43
CA GLY A 65 -27.95 -5.04 1.33
C GLY A 65 -28.00 -6.54 0.98
N THR A 66 -27.48 -6.98 -0.16
CA THR A 66 -27.50 -8.40 -0.57
C THR A 66 -26.52 -9.29 0.19
N GLY A 67 -25.81 -8.76 1.18
CA GLY A 67 -24.95 -9.56 2.04
C GLY A 67 -23.55 -9.88 1.46
N LYS A 68 -23.10 -9.21 0.39
CA LYS A 68 -21.77 -9.43 -0.21
C LYS A 68 -20.63 -9.47 0.83
N THR A 69 -20.63 -8.50 1.72
CA THR A 69 -19.63 -8.42 2.79
C THR A 69 -19.74 -9.59 3.76
N PHE A 70 -20.97 -9.98 4.11
CA PHE A 70 -21.22 -11.02 5.11
C PHE A 70 -20.97 -12.43 4.57
N TYR A 71 -21.39 -12.72 3.35
CA TYR A 71 -21.33 -14.07 2.79
C TYR A 71 -20.03 -14.38 2.03
N LEU A 72 -19.35 -13.36 1.51
CA LEU A 72 -18.10 -13.55 0.75
C LEU A 72 -16.90 -12.96 1.49
N PHE A 73 -16.91 -11.65 1.77
CA PHE A 73 -15.74 -10.93 2.20
C PHE A 73 -15.27 -11.29 3.61
N VAL A 74 -16.21 -11.34 4.58
CA VAL A 74 -15.90 -11.72 5.96
C VAL A 74 -15.41 -13.17 6.06
N PRO A 75 -16.08 -14.17 5.45
CA PRO A 75 -15.56 -15.54 5.44
C PRO A 75 -14.18 -15.68 4.78
N ALA A 76 -13.92 -14.93 3.71
CA ALA A 76 -12.58 -14.90 3.09
C ALA A 76 -11.53 -14.35 4.06
N LEU A 77 -11.79 -13.21 4.72
CA LEU A 77 -10.88 -12.65 5.72
C LEU A 77 -10.63 -13.58 6.91
N LEU A 78 -11.65 -14.34 7.33
CA LEU A 78 -11.51 -15.33 8.38
C LEU A 78 -10.56 -16.48 8.01
N ARG A 79 -10.20 -16.60 6.76
CA ARG A 79 -9.24 -17.60 6.27
C ARG A 79 -7.79 -17.12 6.33
N PHE A 80 -7.50 -15.85 6.52
CA PHE A 80 -6.15 -15.28 6.54
C PHE A 80 -5.38 -15.41 7.87
N TRP A 81 -5.79 -16.24 8.81
CA TRP A 81 -5.11 -16.40 10.12
C TRP A 81 -4.13 -17.58 10.22
N ARG A 82 -3.81 -18.22 9.13
CA ARG A 82 -3.07 -19.50 9.10
C ARG A 82 -1.56 -19.36 9.05
N PRO A 83 -0.81 -20.48 9.34
CA PRO A 83 0.64 -20.49 9.30
C PRO A 83 1.27 -20.22 7.93
N THR A 84 0.58 -20.53 6.83
CA THR A 84 1.01 -20.23 5.44
C THR A 84 0.52 -18.89 4.94
N ASP A 85 0.31 -18.00 5.81
CA ASP A 85 -0.46 -16.79 5.83
C ASP A 85 -0.20 -15.80 4.71
N PRO A 86 -1.16 -15.56 3.83
CA PRO A 86 -1.13 -14.40 2.96
C PRO A 86 -1.32 -13.12 3.76
N SER A 87 -0.55 -12.10 3.43
CA SER A 87 -0.85 -10.73 3.84
C SER A 87 -2.05 -10.22 3.03
N SER A 88 -2.88 -9.38 3.64
CA SER A 88 -4.04 -8.80 2.97
C SER A 88 -4.09 -7.28 3.14
N ILE A 89 -4.55 -6.60 2.11
CA ILE A 89 -4.87 -5.17 2.14
C ILE A 89 -6.37 -5.04 1.86
N THR A 90 -7.08 -4.37 2.76
CA THR A 90 -8.53 -4.23 2.69
C THR A 90 -8.93 -2.77 2.71
N SER A 91 -9.72 -2.34 1.74
CA SER A 91 -10.40 -1.04 1.77
C SER A 91 -11.76 -1.17 2.44
N ASP A 92 -11.96 -0.45 3.54
CA ASP A 92 -13.21 -0.45 4.32
C ASP A 92 -13.75 0.98 4.49
N THR A 93 -14.52 1.43 3.53
CA THR A 93 -15.07 2.80 3.50
C THR A 93 -15.97 3.16 4.69
N LYS A 94 -16.55 2.14 5.35
CA LYS A 94 -17.47 2.31 6.48
C LYS A 94 -16.83 2.04 7.83
N GLY A 95 -15.67 1.40 7.87
CA GLY A 95 -15.00 0.97 9.11
C GLY A 95 -15.73 -0.18 9.84
N THR A 96 -16.75 -0.77 9.23
CA THR A 96 -17.55 -1.81 9.88
C THR A 96 -16.87 -3.17 9.84
N THR A 97 -16.10 -3.44 8.79
CA THR A 97 -15.38 -4.69 8.64
C THR A 97 -14.21 -4.76 9.61
N VAL A 98 -13.41 -3.69 9.70
CA VAL A 98 -12.29 -3.63 10.64
C VAL A 98 -12.77 -3.77 12.08
N LYS A 99 -13.83 -3.06 12.49
CA LYS A 99 -14.39 -3.19 13.85
C LYS A 99 -14.83 -4.61 14.19
N ARG A 100 -15.37 -5.34 13.23
CA ARG A 100 -15.83 -6.73 13.41
C ARG A 100 -14.65 -7.71 13.43
N MET A 101 -13.68 -7.54 12.54
CA MET A 101 -12.63 -8.51 12.30
C MET A 101 -11.40 -8.32 13.19
N LEU A 102 -11.12 -7.08 13.60
CA LEU A 102 -9.91 -6.75 14.36
C LEU A 102 -9.76 -7.61 15.64
N PRO A 103 -10.77 -7.78 16.50
CA PRO A 103 -10.63 -8.60 17.70
C PRO A 103 -10.33 -10.08 17.38
N TYR A 104 -10.86 -10.58 16.27
CA TYR A 104 -10.62 -11.95 15.82
C TYR A 104 -9.17 -12.12 15.33
N LEU A 105 -8.71 -11.22 14.46
CA LEU A 105 -7.37 -11.27 13.89
C LEU A 105 -6.29 -11.12 14.97
N MET A 106 -6.49 -10.23 15.93
CA MET A 106 -5.56 -10.04 17.04
C MET A 106 -5.48 -11.28 17.97
N ARG A 107 -6.56 -12.03 18.16
CA ARG A 107 -6.54 -13.29 18.93
C ARG A 107 -5.73 -14.39 18.25
N HIS A 108 -5.48 -14.25 16.96
CA HIS A 108 -4.67 -15.17 16.17
C HIS A 108 -3.29 -14.60 15.86
N ASP A 109 -2.79 -13.68 16.69
CA ASP A 109 -1.46 -13.07 16.61
C ASP A 109 -1.16 -12.38 15.27
N ARG A 110 -2.23 -11.88 14.58
CA ARG A 110 -2.07 -11.14 13.33
C ARG A 110 -1.72 -9.69 13.60
N VAL A 111 -0.67 -9.22 12.93
CA VAL A 111 -0.33 -7.80 12.93
C VAL A 111 -1.30 -7.05 12.02
N VAL A 112 -2.21 -6.29 12.62
CA VAL A 112 -3.17 -5.49 11.87
C VAL A 112 -2.77 -4.02 11.95
N LYS A 113 -2.60 -3.40 10.79
CA LYS A 113 -2.39 -1.95 10.66
C LYS A 113 -3.64 -1.33 10.04
N VAL A 114 -4.12 -0.26 10.65
CA VAL A 114 -5.31 0.47 10.18
C VAL A 114 -4.88 1.87 9.81
N LEU A 115 -5.02 2.24 8.53
CA LEU A 115 -4.88 3.61 8.06
C LEU A 115 -6.28 4.25 8.02
N ASN A 116 -6.55 5.12 9.00
CA ASN A 116 -7.85 5.78 9.13
C ASN A 116 -7.79 7.21 8.62
N THR A 117 -8.19 7.41 7.39
CA THR A 117 -8.18 8.73 6.75
C THR A 117 -9.30 9.67 7.21
N LYS A 118 -10.31 9.14 7.93
CA LYS A 118 -11.41 9.94 8.50
C LYS A 118 -11.10 10.48 9.88
N ASP A 119 -10.30 9.76 10.63
CA ASP A 119 -9.89 10.11 11.98
C ASP A 119 -8.42 9.73 12.17
N PRO A 120 -7.50 10.63 11.74
CA PRO A 120 -6.06 10.38 11.83
C PRO A 120 -5.55 10.16 13.25
N SER A 121 -6.23 10.68 14.26
CA SER A 121 -5.86 10.46 15.67
C SER A 121 -6.05 9.02 16.13
N ASN A 122 -6.92 8.27 15.46
CA ASN A 122 -7.17 6.84 15.64
C ASN A 122 -6.65 6.01 14.45
N SER A 123 -5.48 6.37 13.94
CA SER A 123 -4.82 5.72 12.80
C SER A 123 -3.43 5.25 13.18
N HIS A 124 -2.97 4.15 12.57
CA HIS A 124 -1.54 3.87 12.57
C HIS A 124 -0.82 4.84 11.63
N GLY A 125 0.38 5.26 12.01
CA GLY A 125 1.26 6.02 11.14
C GLY A 125 1.76 5.17 9.97
N TYR A 126 1.92 5.81 8.83
CA TYR A 126 2.53 5.23 7.64
C TYR A 126 3.57 6.20 7.08
N ASN A 127 4.81 5.75 7.03
CA ASN A 127 5.89 6.50 6.41
C ASN A 127 6.31 5.79 5.11
N PRO A 128 5.90 6.29 3.93
CA PRO A 128 6.24 5.68 2.65
C PRO A 128 7.75 5.70 2.38
N LEU A 129 8.47 6.72 2.85
CA LEU A 129 9.89 6.90 2.61
C LEU A 129 10.75 5.84 3.33
N LYS A 130 10.24 5.23 4.38
CA LYS A 130 10.92 4.12 5.09
C LYS A 130 11.17 2.90 4.18
N TYR A 131 10.38 2.75 3.13
CA TYR A 131 10.43 1.59 2.23
C TYR A 131 11.22 1.87 0.95
N THR A 132 11.71 3.09 0.74
CA THR A 132 12.57 3.43 -0.40
C THR A 132 13.98 2.90 -0.18
N ARG A 133 14.53 2.21 -1.19
CA ARG A 133 15.84 1.54 -1.13
C ARG A 133 16.91 2.26 -1.92
N ASN A 134 16.51 3.05 -2.90
CA ASN A 134 17.39 3.78 -3.82
C ASN A 134 16.74 5.10 -4.25
N ASP A 135 17.49 5.93 -4.96
CA ASP A 135 17.07 7.26 -5.36
C ASP A 135 15.91 7.24 -6.36
N LEU A 136 15.84 6.20 -7.20
CA LEU A 136 14.70 6.03 -8.11
C LEU A 136 13.39 5.80 -7.35
N GLU A 137 13.43 4.99 -6.29
CA GLU A 137 12.25 4.76 -5.45
C GLU A 137 11.86 6.02 -4.66
N VAL A 138 12.83 6.84 -4.24
CA VAL A 138 12.56 8.17 -3.66
C VAL A 138 11.86 9.07 -4.68
N LEU A 139 12.38 9.12 -5.90
CA LEU A 139 11.79 9.89 -6.97
C LEU A 139 10.34 9.48 -7.25
N ILE A 140 10.08 8.17 -7.34
CA ILE A 140 8.72 7.62 -7.54
C ILE A 140 7.80 7.98 -6.36
N ALA A 141 8.31 7.89 -5.12
CA ALA A 141 7.53 8.24 -3.94
C ALA A 141 7.15 9.74 -3.94
N VAL A 142 8.11 10.62 -4.25
CA VAL A 142 7.87 12.07 -4.36
C VAL A 142 6.87 12.38 -5.48
N ASP A 143 7.03 11.79 -6.66
CA ASP A 143 6.08 11.94 -7.78
C ASP A 143 4.66 11.54 -7.38
N THR A 144 4.54 10.42 -6.68
CA THR A 144 3.25 9.91 -6.25
C THR A 144 2.60 10.85 -5.23
N ILE A 145 3.38 11.38 -4.28
CA ILE A 145 2.89 12.31 -3.26
C ILE A 145 2.45 13.62 -3.94
N MET A 146 3.30 14.22 -4.76
CA MET A 146 3.01 15.46 -5.45
C MET A 146 1.81 15.32 -6.38
N GLY A 147 1.78 14.30 -7.23
CA GLY A 147 0.67 14.07 -8.16
C GLY A 147 -0.69 13.86 -7.47
N ASN A 148 -0.69 13.32 -6.23
CA ASN A 148 -1.93 13.14 -5.46
C ASN A 148 -2.32 14.36 -4.61
N THR A 149 -1.41 15.30 -4.35
CA THR A 149 -1.66 16.46 -3.48
C THR A 149 -1.92 17.74 -4.25
N THR A 150 -1.34 17.94 -5.42
CA THR A 150 -1.44 19.20 -6.17
C THR A 150 -2.80 19.41 -6.84
N GLY A 151 -3.63 18.39 -7.00
CA GLY A 151 -4.97 18.50 -7.60
C GLY A 151 -5.01 19.12 -9.00
N ARG A 152 -3.84 19.23 -9.65
CA ARG A 152 -3.69 19.92 -10.94
C ARG A 152 -4.42 19.19 -12.06
N LYS A 153 -5.05 19.98 -12.91
CA LYS A 153 -5.60 19.52 -14.19
C LYS A 153 -4.47 19.45 -15.23
N PRO A 154 -4.53 18.52 -16.19
CA PRO A 154 -3.49 18.34 -17.23
C PRO A 154 -3.24 19.55 -18.16
N ASP A 155 -3.98 20.67 -18.01
CA ASP A 155 -4.00 21.82 -18.92
C ASP A 155 -3.25 23.06 -18.41
N GLU A 156 -2.50 22.98 -17.30
CA GLU A 156 -1.69 24.13 -16.86
C GLU A 156 -0.36 24.16 -17.62
N GLY A 157 -0.17 25.25 -18.39
CA GLY A 157 0.90 25.41 -19.38
C GLY A 157 2.34 25.36 -18.85
N VAL A 158 3.30 25.64 -19.75
CA VAL A 158 4.76 25.46 -19.63
C VAL A 158 5.38 26.04 -18.34
N ASP A 159 4.86 27.11 -17.78
CA ASP A 159 5.36 27.72 -16.53
C ASP A 159 5.06 26.84 -15.30
N GLY A 160 3.94 26.11 -15.30
CA GLY A 160 3.61 25.15 -14.25
C GLY A 160 4.60 23.99 -14.17
N ASP A 161 5.12 23.55 -15.29
CA ASP A 161 6.07 22.44 -15.41
C ASP A 161 7.44 22.77 -14.80
N PHE A 162 7.91 24.02 -14.94
CA PHE A 162 9.18 24.46 -14.34
C PHE A 162 9.13 24.46 -12.80
N TRP A 163 8.10 25.05 -12.22
CA TRP A 163 7.95 25.13 -10.78
C TRP A 163 7.77 23.74 -10.15
N GLU A 164 6.99 22.89 -10.78
CA GLU A 164 6.80 21.52 -10.33
C GLU A 164 8.12 20.71 -10.34
N LYS A 165 8.92 20.84 -11.40
CA LYS A 165 10.23 20.20 -11.49
C LYS A 165 11.19 20.72 -10.43
N SER A 166 11.15 22.02 -10.14
CA SER A 166 12.01 22.64 -9.14
C SER A 166 11.62 22.17 -7.73
N GLU A 167 10.32 22.19 -7.40
CA GLU A 167 9.80 21.69 -6.13
C GLU A 167 10.14 20.22 -5.92
N LYS A 168 9.96 19.39 -6.93
CA LYS A 168 10.32 17.98 -6.92
C LYS A 168 11.82 17.79 -6.66
N SER A 169 12.66 18.57 -7.31
CA SER A 169 14.12 18.49 -7.11
C SER A 169 14.51 18.80 -5.68
N VAL A 170 13.89 19.81 -5.07
CA VAL A 170 14.12 20.18 -3.67
C VAL A 170 13.71 19.03 -2.75
N PHE A 171 12.51 18.46 -2.94
CA PHE A 171 12.04 17.34 -2.11
C PHE A 171 12.94 16.11 -2.22
N VAL A 172 13.34 15.74 -3.44
CA VAL A 172 14.25 14.60 -3.67
C VAL A 172 15.60 14.84 -3.03
N SER A 173 16.14 16.06 -3.14
CA SER A 173 17.43 16.41 -2.55
C SER A 173 17.41 16.34 -1.03
N ILE A 174 16.39 16.90 -0.37
CA ILE A 174 16.29 16.86 1.09
C ILE A 174 16.11 15.42 1.59
N ILE A 175 15.25 14.62 0.93
CA ILE A 175 15.05 13.22 1.30
C ILE A 175 16.33 12.41 1.08
N GLY A 176 17.04 12.64 -0.03
CA GLY A 176 18.33 12.03 -0.30
C GLY A 176 19.36 12.37 0.78
N GLY A 177 19.48 13.64 1.13
CA GLY A 177 20.36 14.10 2.20
C GLY A 177 20.01 13.53 3.57
N LEU A 178 18.72 13.42 3.91
CA LEU A 178 18.28 12.77 5.17
C LEU A 178 18.66 11.29 5.22
N ARG A 179 18.61 10.59 4.09
CA ARG A 179 19.03 9.19 4.00
C ARG A 179 20.53 9.06 4.17
N GLU A 180 21.29 9.88 3.47
CA GLU A 180 22.74 9.92 3.57
C GLU A 180 23.19 10.25 4.99
N LEU A 181 22.63 11.30 5.60
CA LEU A 181 22.90 11.66 7.00
C LEU A 181 22.64 10.50 7.96
N LYS A 182 21.56 9.75 7.75
CA LYS A 182 21.23 8.58 8.56
C LYS A 182 22.26 7.44 8.40
N GLU A 183 22.85 7.29 7.22
CA GLU A 183 23.88 6.27 6.94
C GLU A 183 25.24 6.66 7.53
N ILE A 184 25.68 7.91 7.34
CA ILE A 184 27.00 8.38 7.78
C ILE A 184 27.04 8.70 9.28
N ALA A 185 25.92 9.07 9.88
CA ALA A 185 25.83 9.43 11.28
C ALA A 185 24.72 8.64 12.01
N PRO A 186 24.85 7.31 12.16
CA PRO A 186 23.81 6.46 12.76
C PRO A 186 23.54 6.76 14.24
N GLY A 187 24.42 7.54 14.89
CA GLY A 187 24.21 8.04 16.26
C GLY A 187 23.28 9.24 16.36
N LEU A 188 22.97 9.89 15.24
CA LEU A 188 21.95 10.92 15.18
C LEU A 188 20.57 10.25 14.97
N ASP A 189 19.60 10.61 15.79
CA ASP A 189 18.22 10.12 15.66
C ASP A 189 17.50 10.86 14.52
N VAL A 190 17.93 10.59 13.28
CA VAL A 190 17.36 11.21 12.08
C VAL A 190 16.25 10.33 11.52
N GLU A 191 15.05 10.87 11.48
CA GLU A 191 13.94 10.20 10.81
C GLU A 191 13.77 10.70 9.38
N VAL A 192 13.88 9.78 8.42
CA VAL A 192 13.57 10.04 7.00
C VAL A 192 12.06 9.96 6.82
N ASN A 193 11.38 11.08 6.96
CA ASN A 193 9.93 11.19 6.82
C ASN A 193 9.50 12.57 6.29
N ILE A 194 8.23 12.68 5.92
CA ILE A 194 7.66 13.94 5.39
C ILE A 194 7.68 15.07 6.43
N PRO A 195 7.31 14.84 7.71
CA PRO A 195 7.42 15.88 8.73
C PRO A 195 8.84 16.46 8.86
N THR A 196 9.87 15.63 8.97
CA THR A 196 11.27 16.11 9.05
C THR A 196 11.68 16.93 7.82
N MET A 197 11.29 16.48 6.62
CA MET A 197 11.49 17.25 5.39
C MET A 197 10.77 18.61 5.46
N ALA A 198 9.51 18.62 5.91
CA ALA A 198 8.72 19.84 6.04
C ALA A 198 9.34 20.80 7.06
N ASP A 199 9.85 20.32 8.19
CA ASP A 199 10.52 21.13 9.20
C ASP A 199 11.77 21.83 8.62
N ILE A 200 12.58 21.11 7.82
CA ILE A 200 13.71 21.71 7.11
C ILE A 200 13.26 22.82 6.17
N LEU A 201 12.20 22.56 5.39
CA LEU A 201 11.66 23.55 4.43
C LEU A 201 11.05 24.76 5.12
N LEU A 202 10.27 24.56 6.19
CA LEU A 202 9.62 25.66 6.93
C LEU A 202 10.61 26.52 7.70
N THR A 203 11.76 25.95 8.09
CA THR A 203 12.84 26.71 8.74
C THR A 203 13.84 27.30 7.74
N ALA A 204 13.71 26.98 6.45
CA ALA A 204 14.47 27.59 5.38
C ALA A 204 13.89 28.99 5.11
N GLU A 205 14.31 29.98 5.92
CA GLU A 205 14.00 31.37 5.65
C GLU A 205 14.71 31.81 4.38
N ALA A 206 13.96 32.32 3.41
CA ALA A 206 14.53 33.08 2.34
C ALA A 206 15.17 34.33 2.95
N SER A 207 16.42 34.65 2.57
CA SER A 207 17.06 35.90 2.98
C SER A 207 16.12 37.06 2.67
N SER A 208 15.75 37.83 3.68
CA SER A 208 15.03 39.09 3.44
C SER A 208 15.93 40.06 2.67
N ASP A 209 15.36 40.99 1.91
CA ASP A 209 16.12 41.97 1.13
C ASP A 209 17.09 42.81 2.00
N ASP A 210 16.96 42.75 3.33
CA ASP A 210 17.78 43.47 4.33
C ASP A 210 18.88 42.59 4.94
N GLU A 211 18.97 41.29 4.63
CA GLU A 211 20.01 40.37 5.11
C GLU A 211 21.13 40.18 4.08
N ASP A 212 22.37 39.99 4.59
CA ASP A 212 23.49 39.64 3.72
C ASP A 212 23.15 38.38 2.88
N PRO A 213 23.13 38.48 1.54
CA PRO A 213 22.81 37.36 0.66
C PRO A 213 23.76 36.15 0.80
N ASN A 214 24.88 36.32 1.53
CA ASN A 214 25.82 35.25 1.85
C ASN A 214 25.49 34.52 3.17
N THR A 215 24.45 34.91 3.89
CA THR A 215 24.03 34.19 5.11
C THR A 215 23.47 32.82 4.76
N PRO A 216 24.10 31.72 5.25
CA PRO A 216 23.65 30.36 4.91
C PRO A 216 22.23 30.11 5.42
N THR A 217 21.35 29.65 4.56
CA THR A 217 20.00 29.21 4.91
C THR A 217 20.04 27.90 5.72
N THR A 218 18.93 27.50 6.29
CA THR A 218 18.81 26.19 6.96
C THR A 218 19.11 25.02 6.00
N ILE A 219 18.74 25.17 4.74
CA ILE A 219 19.03 24.16 3.69
C ILE A 219 20.54 24.10 3.41
N ASP A 220 21.21 25.26 3.31
CA ASP A 220 22.68 25.30 3.10
C ASP A 220 23.41 24.64 4.28
N ARG A 221 22.98 24.93 5.51
CA ARG A 221 23.56 24.32 6.72
C ARG A 221 23.31 22.81 6.77
N PHE A 222 22.14 22.37 6.33
CA PHE A 222 21.80 20.95 6.27
C PHE A 222 22.75 20.20 5.29
N PHE A 223 22.96 20.70 4.09
CA PHE A 223 23.86 20.08 3.14
C PHE A 223 25.33 20.20 3.55
N ALA A 224 25.75 21.35 4.11
CA ALA A 224 27.09 21.51 4.64
C ALA A 224 27.39 20.51 5.78
N LEU A 225 26.42 20.18 6.60
CA LEU A 225 26.58 19.16 7.64
C LEU A 225 26.90 17.77 7.02
N ILE A 226 26.21 17.40 5.94
CA ILE A 226 26.43 16.13 5.25
C ILE A 226 27.83 16.08 4.62
N GLU A 227 28.29 17.16 4.02
CA GLU A 227 29.62 17.27 3.39
C GLU A 227 30.77 17.19 4.40
N HIS A 228 30.53 17.54 5.67
CA HIS A 228 31.57 17.56 6.71
C HIS A 228 31.60 16.31 7.60
N LEU A 229 30.66 15.38 7.44
CA LEU A 229 30.63 14.11 8.17
C LEU A 229 31.23 12.98 7.37
#